data_76f353b57d7a79bd80f6a6ab124e79e0
#
_entry.id   76f353b57d7a79bd80f6a6ab124e79e0
#
_cell.length_a   1.000
_cell.length_b   1.000
_cell.length_c   1.000
_cell.angle_alpha   90.00
_cell.angle_beta   90.00
_cell.angle_gamma   90.00
#
_symmetry.space_group_name_H-M   'P 1'
#
loop_
_entity.id
_entity.type
_entity.pdbx_description
1 polymer ?
#
loop_
_entity_poly.entity_id
_entity_poly.type
_entity_poly.pdbx_seq_one_letter_code
_entity_poly.pdbx_strand_id
1 'polypeptide(L)'
;MRSFLLSLTPLAVAIGLVGAATAAFAAQDTPFTVGGVTAVCTGVGSAKDNPEWKGYPVKIVLANSAGENLASAHYTVTSAGRTVLETDCDAPWLLLKAPPGRYSASAVIVGGSGASRSVAFSGGDGPQKELTLMFGGGQQRASSR
;
A
#
# COMPACT_ATOMS: atom_id res chain seq x y z
N MET A 1 58.50 35.88 -28.29
CA MET A 1 57.60 35.81 -27.09
C MET A 1 56.34 35.06 -27.47
N ARG A 2 56.25 33.84 -27.03
CA ARG A 2 55.10 32.96 -27.28
C ARG A 2 54.30 32.84 -25.98
N SER A 3 53.11 33.43 -25.93
CA SER A 3 52.22 33.35 -24.81
C SER A 3 51.43 32.05 -24.93
N PHE A 4 51.61 31.14 -23.98
CA PHE A 4 50.80 29.93 -23.80
C PHE A 4 49.56 30.32 -22.94
N LEU A 5 48.41 30.31 -23.55
CA LEU A 5 47.14 30.39 -22.84
C LEU A 5 46.74 28.99 -22.37
N LEU A 6 46.85 28.77 -21.07
CA LEU A 6 46.27 27.57 -20.43
C LEU A 6 44.75 27.73 -20.33
N SER A 7 44.04 26.88 -21.07
CA SER A 7 42.59 26.81 -20.98
C SER A 7 42.23 25.84 -19.80
N LEU A 8 41.73 26.41 -18.71
CA LEU A 8 41.14 25.62 -17.62
C LEU A 8 39.71 25.31 -18.00
N THR A 9 39.43 24.03 -18.27
CA THR A 9 38.07 23.50 -18.38
C THR A 9 37.55 23.13 -16.99
N PRO A 10 36.39 23.69 -16.56
CA PRO A 10 35.80 23.25 -15.31
C PRO A 10 35.10 21.91 -15.51
N LEU A 11 35.51 20.93 -14.73
CA LEU A 11 34.87 19.61 -14.62
C LEU A 11 33.56 19.80 -13.81
N ALA A 12 32.44 19.77 -14.48
CA ALA A 12 31.14 19.76 -13.81
C ALA A 12 30.87 18.38 -13.24
N VAL A 13 30.98 18.24 -11.92
CA VAL A 13 30.56 17.03 -11.19
C VAL A 13 29.05 17.08 -11.03
N ALA A 14 28.34 16.29 -11.81
CA ALA A 14 26.92 16.07 -11.62
C ALA A 14 26.70 15.13 -10.43
N ILE A 15 26.31 15.68 -9.29
CA ILE A 15 25.87 14.88 -8.13
C ILE A 15 24.45 14.43 -8.42
N GLY A 16 24.31 13.17 -8.85
CA GLY A 16 23.01 12.53 -8.98
C GLY A 16 22.41 12.31 -7.59
N LEU A 17 21.33 13.02 -7.25
CA LEU A 17 20.50 12.68 -6.12
C LEU A 17 19.78 11.38 -6.44
N VAL A 18 20.27 10.28 -5.89
CA VAL A 18 19.51 9.04 -5.82
C VAL A 18 18.47 9.25 -4.73
N GLY A 19 17.25 9.60 -5.13
CA GLY A 19 16.11 9.65 -4.24
C GLY A 19 15.78 8.23 -3.78
N ALA A 20 16.14 7.90 -2.53
CA ALA A 20 15.64 6.71 -1.88
C ALA A 20 14.14 6.89 -1.67
N ALA A 21 13.30 6.07 -2.35
CA ALA A 21 11.89 5.97 -2.05
C ALA A 21 11.75 5.36 -0.65
N THR A 22 11.55 6.20 0.35
CA THR A 22 11.20 5.74 1.69
C THR A 22 9.75 5.27 1.65
N ALA A 23 9.52 3.96 1.91
CA ALA A 23 8.19 3.45 2.15
C ALA A 23 7.60 4.20 3.36
N ALA A 24 6.58 5.03 3.11
CA ALA A 24 5.92 5.77 4.17
C ALA A 24 4.92 4.85 4.87
N PHE A 25 5.03 4.70 6.19
CA PHE A 25 3.96 4.13 7.01
C PHE A 25 2.73 5.04 6.92
N ALA A 26 1.60 4.47 6.52
CA ALA A 26 0.34 5.19 6.59
C ALA A 26 -0.07 5.38 8.04
N ALA A 27 -0.29 6.63 8.45
CA ALA A 27 -0.85 6.93 9.76
C ALA A 27 -2.26 6.33 9.85
N GLN A 28 -2.57 5.63 10.95
CA GLN A 28 -3.90 5.08 11.18
C GLN A 28 -4.96 6.18 11.19
N ASP A 29 -6.11 5.86 10.63
CA ASP A 29 -7.30 6.73 10.60
C ASP A 29 -7.09 8.07 9.88
N THR A 30 -6.02 8.17 9.11
CA THR A 30 -5.69 9.38 8.35
C THR A 30 -5.70 9.07 6.85
N PRO A 31 -6.64 9.62 6.07
CA PRO A 31 -6.64 9.46 4.63
C PRO A 31 -5.40 10.06 3.96
N PHE A 32 -4.93 9.40 2.92
CA PHE A 32 -3.85 9.89 2.08
C PHE A 32 -4.13 9.53 0.61
N THR A 33 -3.55 10.27 -0.31
CA THR A 33 -3.76 10.08 -1.74
C THR A 33 -2.43 9.91 -2.46
N VAL A 34 -2.30 8.84 -3.22
CA VAL A 34 -1.14 8.55 -4.07
C VAL A 34 -1.65 8.00 -5.40
N GLY A 35 -1.09 8.47 -6.51
CA GLY A 35 -1.44 7.96 -7.83
C GLY A 35 -2.93 8.08 -8.20
N GLY A 36 -3.63 9.07 -7.66
CA GLY A 36 -5.08 9.25 -7.84
C GLY A 36 -5.94 8.36 -6.96
N VAL A 37 -5.36 7.47 -6.15
CA VAL A 37 -6.06 6.59 -5.23
C VAL A 37 -5.99 7.18 -3.82
N THR A 38 -7.14 7.38 -3.20
CA THR A 38 -7.24 7.75 -1.79
C THR A 38 -7.40 6.49 -0.95
N ALA A 39 -6.60 6.39 0.09
CA ALA A 39 -6.56 5.25 0.97
C ALA A 39 -6.59 5.66 2.44
N VAL A 40 -7.07 4.79 3.28
CA VAL A 40 -6.98 4.93 4.74
C VAL A 40 -6.80 3.56 5.40
N CYS A 41 -5.85 3.49 6.32
CA CYS A 41 -5.63 2.35 7.20
C CYS A 41 -6.46 2.53 8.46
N THR A 42 -7.38 1.61 8.75
CA THR A 42 -8.30 1.72 9.88
C THR A 42 -8.80 0.35 10.35
N GLY A 43 -9.74 0.32 11.24
CA GLY A 43 -10.38 -0.90 11.71
C GLY A 43 -9.97 -1.32 13.12
N VAL A 44 -9.33 -0.42 13.86
CA VAL A 44 -8.92 -0.65 15.25
C VAL A 44 -9.75 0.23 16.18
N GLY A 45 -10.24 -0.37 17.27
CA GLY A 45 -10.96 0.34 18.31
C GLY A 45 -12.24 1.02 17.82
N SER A 46 -12.59 2.16 18.39
CA SER A 46 -13.78 2.94 18.03
C SER A 46 -13.68 3.62 16.67
N ALA A 47 -12.49 3.79 16.12
CA ALA A 47 -12.29 4.37 14.80
C ALA A 47 -12.94 3.54 13.68
N LYS A 48 -13.09 2.23 13.87
CA LYS A 48 -13.80 1.36 12.91
C LYS A 48 -15.25 1.78 12.67
N ASP A 49 -15.87 2.47 13.62
CA ASP A 49 -17.26 2.89 13.57
C ASP A 49 -17.46 4.28 12.97
N ASN A 50 -16.39 4.92 12.49
CA ASN A 50 -16.46 6.24 11.86
C ASN A 50 -17.34 6.17 10.59
N PRO A 51 -18.42 6.96 10.52
CA PRO A 51 -19.33 6.94 9.38
C PRO A 51 -18.68 7.39 8.06
N GLU A 52 -17.58 8.14 8.10
CA GLU A 52 -16.84 8.56 6.91
C GLU A 52 -16.28 7.37 6.13
N TRP A 53 -15.99 6.26 6.79
CA TRP A 53 -15.46 5.07 6.14
C TRP A 53 -16.40 4.43 5.14
N LYS A 54 -17.69 4.65 5.27
CA LYS A 54 -18.69 4.18 4.30
C LYS A 54 -18.62 4.90 2.95
N GLY A 55 -17.97 6.06 2.91
CA GLY A 55 -17.72 6.79 1.67
C GLY A 55 -16.61 6.19 0.79
N TYR A 56 -15.94 5.15 1.26
CA TYR A 56 -14.93 4.42 0.48
C TYR A 56 -15.57 3.22 -0.21
N PRO A 57 -15.55 3.16 -1.55
CA PRO A 57 -16.22 2.08 -2.29
C PRO A 57 -15.60 0.70 -2.09
N VAL A 58 -14.36 0.62 -1.64
CA VAL A 58 -13.63 -0.64 -1.45
C VAL A 58 -13.10 -0.71 -0.03
N LYS A 59 -13.41 -1.81 0.65
CA LYS A 59 -12.86 -2.16 1.96
C LYS A 59 -12.16 -3.51 1.87
N ILE A 60 -10.85 -3.50 2.05
CA ILE A 60 -10.03 -4.73 2.09
C ILE A 60 -9.83 -5.10 3.55
N VAL A 61 -10.16 -6.33 3.89
CA VAL A 61 -10.01 -6.91 5.22
C VAL A 61 -8.98 -8.03 5.15
N LEU A 62 -8.04 -8.03 6.08
CA LEU A 62 -7.10 -9.13 6.26
C LEU A 62 -7.63 -10.09 7.31
N ALA A 63 -7.69 -11.36 6.99
CA ALA A 63 -8.12 -12.38 7.92
C ALA A 63 -7.29 -13.66 7.79
N ASN A 64 -7.24 -14.43 8.86
CA ASN A 64 -6.73 -15.79 8.82
C ASN A 64 -7.85 -16.80 8.55
N SER A 65 -7.49 -18.07 8.43
CA SER A 65 -8.45 -19.16 8.17
C SER A 65 -9.47 -19.39 9.32
N ALA A 66 -9.20 -18.88 10.51
CA ALA A 66 -10.12 -18.90 11.64
C ALA A 66 -11.10 -17.72 11.66
N GLY A 67 -10.98 -16.79 10.68
CA GLY A 67 -11.80 -15.60 10.60
C GLY A 67 -11.35 -14.44 11.49
N GLU A 68 -10.17 -14.56 12.10
CA GLU A 68 -9.59 -13.48 12.91
C GLU A 68 -8.95 -12.43 12.01
N ASN A 69 -9.13 -11.16 12.35
CA ASN A 69 -8.49 -10.06 11.64
C ASN A 69 -6.98 -10.09 11.86
N LEU A 70 -6.26 -9.89 10.76
CA LEU A 70 -4.82 -9.68 10.77
C LEU A 70 -4.51 -8.19 10.56
N ALA A 71 -3.35 -7.77 11.02
CA ALA A 71 -2.84 -6.42 10.85
C ALA A 71 -1.40 -6.46 10.36
N SER A 72 -0.82 -5.27 10.13
CA SER A 72 0.58 -5.10 9.72
C SER A 72 0.89 -5.77 8.38
N ALA A 73 0.37 -5.19 7.32
CA ALA A 73 0.61 -5.65 5.96
C ALA A 73 1.22 -4.56 5.07
N HIS A 74 2.02 -5.01 4.12
CA HIS A 74 2.47 -4.21 3.00
C HIS A 74 1.49 -4.42 1.84
N TYR A 75 0.90 -3.32 1.37
CA TYR A 75 -0.05 -3.32 0.26
C TYR A 75 0.56 -2.74 -1.01
N THR A 76 0.21 -3.35 -2.12
CA THR A 76 0.51 -2.82 -3.46
C THR A 76 -0.77 -2.81 -4.28
N VAL A 77 -1.14 -1.64 -4.78
CA VAL A 77 -2.28 -1.49 -5.69
C VAL A 77 -1.76 -1.20 -7.08
N THR A 78 -2.20 -1.98 -8.05
CA THR A 78 -1.80 -1.86 -9.45
C THR A 78 -3.00 -1.58 -10.35
N SER A 79 -2.76 -0.88 -11.44
CA SER A 79 -3.71 -0.66 -12.53
C SER A 79 -2.96 -0.66 -13.85
N ALA A 80 -3.46 -1.41 -14.84
CA ALA A 80 -2.84 -1.54 -16.16
C ALA A 80 -1.34 -1.93 -16.09
N GLY A 81 -0.97 -2.82 -15.18
CA GLY A 81 0.40 -3.29 -14.98
C GLY A 81 1.33 -2.30 -14.25
N ARG A 82 0.81 -1.18 -13.75
CA ARG A 82 1.59 -0.17 -13.02
C ARG A 82 1.17 -0.13 -11.56
N THR A 83 2.14 0.01 -10.67
CA THR A 83 1.87 0.31 -9.25
C THR A 83 1.39 1.75 -9.12
N VAL A 84 0.17 1.92 -8.63
CA VAL A 84 -0.44 3.25 -8.39
C VAL A 84 -0.39 3.66 -6.93
N LEU A 85 -0.32 2.69 -6.02
CA LEU A 85 -0.18 2.94 -4.58
C LEU A 85 0.59 1.80 -3.94
N GLU A 86 1.48 2.13 -3.02
CA GLU A 86 2.22 1.19 -2.19
C GLU A 86 2.30 1.78 -0.78
N THR A 87 1.95 0.98 0.22
CA THR A 87 1.91 1.46 1.60
C THR A 87 1.99 0.32 2.61
N ASP A 88 2.57 0.62 3.76
CA ASP A 88 2.48 -0.23 4.95
C ASP A 88 1.32 0.22 5.82
N CYS A 89 0.56 -0.74 6.35
CA CYS A 89 -0.64 -0.49 7.12
C CYS A 89 -0.67 -1.39 8.35
N ASP A 90 -0.71 -0.81 9.53
CA ASP A 90 -0.75 -1.54 10.81
C ASP A 90 -2.17 -1.86 11.29
N ALA A 91 -3.18 -1.53 10.49
CA ALA A 91 -4.58 -1.80 10.79
C ALA A 91 -5.12 -2.95 9.95
N PRO A 92 -6.20 -3.63 10.38
CA PRO A 92 -6.75 -4.76 9.65
C PRO A 92 -7.52 -4.39 8.38
N TRP A 93 -7.88 -3.13 8.18
CA TRP A 93 -8.62 -2.67 7.02
C TRP A 93 -7.82 -1.66 6.21
N LEU A 94 -7.86 -1.82 4.91
CA LEU A 94 -7.46 -0.81 3.94
C LEU A 94 -8.70 -0.37 3.17
N LEU A 95 -9.11 0.87 3.32
CA LEU A 95 -10.19 1.47 2.55
C LEU A 95 -9.60 2.19 1.35
N LEU A 96 -10.25 2.02 0.19
CA LEU A 96 -9.77 2.59 -1.07
C LEU A 96 -10.90 3.33 -1.80
N LYS A 97 -10.54 4.48 -2.35
CA LYS A 97 -11.34 5.22 -3.30
C LYS A 97 -10.46 5.54 -4.51
N ALA A 98 -10.79 4.97 -5.65
CA ALA A 98 -10.00 5.06 -6.88
C ALA A 98 -10.87 5.59 -8.04
N PRO A 99 -10.27 6.27 -9.03
CA PRO A 99 -10.96 6.61 -10.27
C PRO A 99 -11.55 5.38 -10.96
N PRO A 100 -12.56 5.54 -11.85
CA PRO A 100 -13.08 4.42 -12.61
C PRO A 100 -11.98 3.66 -13.34
N GLY A 101 -12.04 2.33 -13.30
CA GLY A 101 -11.04 1.45 -13.91
C GLY A 101 -10.91 0.13 -13.19
N ARG A 102 -10.01 -0.70 -13.66
CA ARG A 102 -9.69 -2.00 -13.07
C ARG A 102 -8.40 -1.93 -12.29
N TYR A 103 -8.44 -2.49 -11.09
CA TYR A 103 -7.33 -2.50 -10.15
C TYR A 103 -7.12 -3.91 -9.57
N SER A 104 -5.92 -4.14 -9.10
CA SER A 104 -5.58 -5.28 -8.26
C SER A 104 -4.89 -4.78 -7.00
N ALA A 105 -5.32 -5.25 -5.85
CA ALA A 105 -4.64 -5.01 -4.59
C ALA A 105 -4.02 -6.30 -4.10
N SER A 106 -2.76 -6.25 -3.73
CA SER A 106 -2.05 -7.34 -3.10
C SER A 106 -1.55 -6.95 -1.72
N ALA A 107 -1.47 -7.91 -0.83
CA ALA A 107 -0.95 -7.72 0.52
C ALA A 107 0.00 -8.83 0.90
N VAL A 108 1.02 -8.46 1.65
CA VAL A 108 1.96 -9.37 2.32
C VAL A 108 1.98 -9.00 3.79
N ILE A 109 1.78 -9.98 4.67
CA ILE A 109 1.85 -9.75 6.12
C ILE A 109 3.29 -9.50 6.53
N VAL A 110 3.54 -8.39 7.20
CA VAL A 110 4.85 -8.06 7.74
C VAL A 110 5.22 -9.05 8.84
N GLY A 111 6.41 -9.66 8.71
CA GLY A 111 6.85 -10.71 9.64
C GLY A 111 6.16 -12.06 9.44
N GLY A 112 5.34 -12.21 8.39
CA GLY A 112 4.73 -13.47 8.00
C GLY A 112 5.64 -14.33 7.11
N SER A 113 5.03 -15.33 6.42
CA SER A 113 5.77 -16.25 5.54
C SER A 113 6.26 -15.63 4.23
N GLY A 114 5.90 -14.37 3.96
CA GLY A 114 6.14 -13.75 2.66
C GLY A 114 5.10 -14.11 1.59
N ALA A 115 4.09 -14.91 1.94
CA ALA A 115 3.00 -15.22 1.03
C ALA A 115 2.19 -13.96 0.69
N SER A 116 1.94 -13.75 -0.60
CA SER A 116 1.12 -12.67 -1.11
C SER A 116 -0.30 -13.16 -1.39
N ARG A 117 -1.27 -12.31 -1.12
CA ARG A 117 -2.67 -12.50 -1.53
C ARG A 117 -3.12 -11.28 -2.31
N SER A 118 -3.91 -11.52 -3.34
CA SER A 118 -4.38 -10.48 -4.23
C SER A 118 -5.88 -10.58 -4.46
N VAL A 119 -6.49 -9.43 -4.73
CA VAL A 119 -7.89 -9.33 -5.11
C VAL A 119 -8.04 -8.26 -6.19
N ALA A 120 -8.86 -8.55 -7.19
CA ALA A 120 -9.24 -7.57 -8.20
C ALA A 120 -10.44 -6.76 -7.75
N PHE A 121 -10.46 -5.48 -8.10
CA PHE A 121 -11.60 -4.61 -7.85
C PHE A 121 -11.76 -3.57 -8.95
N SER A 122 -12.94 -2.97 -9.02
CA SER A 122 -13.23 -1.85 -9.90
C SER A 122 -13.26 -0.56 -9.11
N GLY A 123 -12.60 0.46 -9.64
CA GLY A 123 -12.70 1.82 -9.12
C GLY A 123 -14.01 2.49 -9.54
N GLY A 124 -14.19 3.72 -9.09
CA GLY A 124 -15.39 4.53 -9.31
C GLY A 124 -16.24 4.62 -8.05
N ASP A 125 -17.32 5.39 -8.16
CA ASP A 125 -18.27 5.57 -7.08
C ASP A 125 -19.23 4.37 -6.98
N GLY A 126 -19.79 4.14 -5.81
CA GLY A 126 -20.74 3.08 -5.57
C GLY A 126 -20.78 2.65 -4.11
N PRO A 127 -21.66 1.70 -3.78
CA PRO A 127 -21.74 1.16 -2.43
C PRO A 127 -20.42 0.45 -2.07
N GLN A 128 -20.07 0.52 -0.79
CA GLN A 128 -18.86 -0.15 -0.28
C GLN A 128 -18.95 -1.66 -0.48
N LYS A 129 -17.92 -2.21 -1.12
CA LYS A 129 -17.69 -3.66 -1.22
C LYS A 129 -16.58 -4.07 -0.25
N GLU A 130 -16.85 -5.10 0.53
CA GLU A 130 -15.87 -5.72 1.38
C GLU A 130 -15.19 -6.88 0.65
N LEU A 131 -13.88 -6.85 0.61
CA LEU A 131 -13.03 -7.86 -0.01
C LEU A 131 -12.10 -8.41 1.07
N THR A 132 -12.17 -9.71 1.31
CA THR A 132 -11.33 -10.34 2.33
C THR A 132 -10.15 -11.06 1.70
N LEU A 133 -8.94 -10.74 2.16
CA LEU A 133 -7.72 -11.45 1.84
C LEU A 133 -7.42 -12.47 2.94
N MET A 134 -7.55 -13.75 2.59
CA MET A 134 -7.34 -14.86 3.52
C MET A 134 -5.88 -15.31 3.49
N PHE A 135 -5.22 -15.23 4.62
CA PHE A 135 -3.87 -15.76 4.80
C PHE A 135 -3.93 -17.13 5.49
N GLY A 136 -3.28 -18.09 4.87
CA GLY A 136 -3.51 -19.50 5.11
C GLY A 136 -3.23 -20.01 6.53
N GLY A 137 -3.97 -21.06 6.89
CA GLY A 137 -3.78 -21.83 8.09
C GLY A 137 -2.49 -22.64 8.17
N GLY A 138 -1.62 -22.62 7.16
CA GLY A 138 -0.35 -23.36 7.16
C GLY A 138 0.66 -22.84 8.18
N GLN A 139 0.61 -21.56 8.53
CA GLN A 139 1.51 -20.94 9.51
C GLN A 139 1.08 -21.17 10.95
N GLN A 140 -0.22 -21.29 11.22
CA GLN A 140 -0.72 -21.56 12.56
C GLN A 140 -0.47 -23.01 12.99
N ARG A 141 -0.33 -23.93 12.05
CA ARG A 141 0.00 -25.34 12.38
C ARG A 141 1.45 -25.53 12.80
N ALA A 142 2.36 -24.67 12.35
CA ALA A 142 3.77 -24.72 12.72
C ALA A 142 4.04 -24.20 14.14
N SER A 143 3.20 -23.31 14.67
CA SER A 143 3.34 -22.73 16.01
C SER A 143 2.63 -23.50 17.12
N SER A 144 1.82 -24.50 16.79
CA SER A 144 1.09 -25.32 17.76
C SER A 144 1.71 -26.70 18.04
N ARG A 145 2.95 -26.90 17.61
CA ARG A 145 3.70 -28.13 17.88
C ARG A 145 4.96 -27.86 18.69
#